data_16fe2ffe4df716f85df51e56c6a55083
#
_entry.id   16fe2ffe4df716f85df51e56c6a55083
#
_cell.length_a   1.000
_cell.length_b   1.000
_cell.length_c   1.000
_cell.angle_alpha   90.00
_cell.angle_beta   90.00
_cell.angle_gamma   90.00
#
_symmetry.space_group_name_H-M   'P 1'
#
loop_
_entity.id
_entity.type
_entity.pdbx_description
1 polymer ?
#
loop_
_entity_poly.entity_id
_entity_poly.type
_entity_poly.pdbx_seq_one_letter_code
_entity_poly.pdbx_strand_id
1 'polypeptide(L)' 'MTSIISQVQEQQPHQRRVLIEYLDLQEKSRALRAYLSGDQIKELEAPDQNLLFEQYRVMGIYMSILENRMERFVS' A
#
# COMPACT_ATOMS: atom_id res chain seq x y z
N MET A 1 -23.91 0.26 12.57
CA MET A 1 -22.63 0.75 12.04
C MET A 1 -22.26 -0.02 10.80
N THR A 2 -21.93 0.70 9.74
CA THR A 2 -21.61 0.08 8.45
C THR A 2 -20.21 -0.49 8.49
N SER A 3 -20.06 -1.76 8.11
CA SER A 3 -18.74 -2.38 8.01
C SER A 3 -17.99 -1.86 6.78
N ILE A 4 -16.68 -2.08 6.77
CA ILE A 4 -15.86 -1.72 5.61
C ILE A 4 -16.36 -2.44 4.36
N ILE A 5 -16.76 -3.70 4.50
CA ILE A 5 -17.29 -4.48 3.38
C ILE A 5 -18.55 -3.85 2.81
N SER A 6 -19.46 -3.41 3.67
CA SER A 6 -20.68 -2.72 3.24
C SER A 6 -20.35 -1.43 2.52
N GLN A 7 -19.39 -0.65 3.02
CA GLN A 7 -18.98 0.60 2.39
C GLN A 7 -18.42 0.34 0.98
N VAL A 8 -17.64 -0.70 0.80
CA VAL A 8 -17.08 -1.07 -0.50
C VAL A 8 -18.19 -1.40 -1.48
N GLN A 9 -19.22 -2.12 -1.03
CA GLN A 9 -20.33 -2.53 -1.89
C GLN A 9 -21.20 -1.34 -2.32
N GLU A 10 -21.28 -0.32 -1.48
CA GLU A 10 -22.10 0.86 -1.76
C GLU A 10 -21.40 1.88 -2.65
N GLN A 11 -20.10 1.79 -2.79
CA GLN A 11 -19.31 2.74 -3.56
C GLN A 11 -19.37 2.43 -5.05
N GLN A 12 -19.06 3.45 -5.85
CA GLN A 12 -18.93 3.28 -7.29
C GLN A 12 -17.80 2.30 -7.62
N PRO A 13 -17.87 1.62 -8.78
CA PRO A 13 -16.83 0.63 -9.12
C PRO A 13 -15.40 1.18 -9.07
N HIS A 14 -15.17 2.41 -9.53
CA HIS A 14 -13.83 3.00 -9.48
C HIS A 14 -13.36 3.24 -8.04
N GLN A 15 -14.28 3.61 -7.15
CA GLN A 15 -13.96 3.81 -5.73
C GLN A 15 -13.60 2.49 -5.06
N ARG A 16 -14.32 1.44 -5.39
CA ARG A 16 -14.05 0.10 -4.88
C ARG A 16 -12.66 -0.36 -5.30
N ARG A 17 -12.29 -0.11 -6.57
CA ARG A 17 -10.97 -0.48 -7.07
C ARG A 17 -9.86 0.23 -6.33
N VAL A 18 -10.06 1.51 -6.01
CA VAL A 18 -9.06 2.27 -5.26
C VAL A 18 -8.86 1.68 -3.87
N LEU A 19 -9.95 1.33 -3.19
CA LEU A 19 -9.86 0.72 -1.87
C LEU A 19 -9.14 -0.63 -1.92
N ILE A 20 -9.49 -1.48 -2.89
CA ILE A 20 -8.86 -2.78 -3.05
C ILE A 20 -7.37 -2.61 -3.34
N GLU A 21 -7.02 -1.68 -4.22
CA GLU A 21 -5.62 -1.39 -4.53
C GLU A 21 -4.86 -0.93 -3.30
N TYR A 22 -5.48 -0.07 -2.48
CA TYR A 22 -4.86 0.42 -1.26
C TYR A 22 -4.58 -0.73 -0.29
N LEU A 23 -5.55 -1.60 -0.07
CA LEU A 23 -5.39 -2.73 0.86
C LEU A 23 -4.32 -3.70 0.38
N ASP A 24 -4.28 -3.97 -0.92
CA ASP A 24 -3.25 -4.83 -1.50
C ASP A 24 -1.86 -4.21 -1.36
N LEU A 25 -1.75 -2.93 -1.63
CA LEU A 25 -0.49 -2.21 -1.52
C LEU A 25 -0.03 -2.14 -0.06
N GLN A 26 -0.96 -1.96 0.88
CA GLN A 26 -0.65 -1.96 2.30
C GLN A 26 -0.03 -3.29 2.73
N GLU A 27 -0.60 -4.39 2.28
CA GLU A 27 -0.09 -5.71 2.60
C GLU A 27 1.30 -5.94 2.02
N LYS A 28 1.50 -5.54 0.75
CA LYS A 28 2.81 -5.64 0.11
C LYS A 28 3.85 -4.77 0.80
N SER A 29 3.46 -3.59 1.24
CA SER A 29 4.36 -2.68 1.96
C SER A 29 4.80 -3.28 3.30
N ARG A 30 3.88 -3.92 4.01
CA ARG A 30 4.20 -4.60 5.28
C ARG A 30 5.18 -5.74 5.06
N ALA A 31 4.95 -6.54 4.02
CA ALA A 31 5.84 -7.65 3.69
C ALA A 31 7.24 -7.15 3.35
N LEU A 32 7.32 -6.09 2.56
CA LEU A 32 8.61 -5.50 2.20
C LEU A 32 9.31 -4.93 3.43
N ARG A 33 8.56 -4.26 4.31
CA ARG A 33 9.13 -3.72 5.56
C ARG A 33 9.74 -4.82 6.41
N ALA A 34 9.04 -5.95 6.53
CA ALA A 34 9.54 -7.08 7.29
C ALA A 34 10.83 -7.62 6.69
N TYR A 35 10.90 -7.71 5.36
CA TYR A 35 12.10 -8.15 4.66
C TYR A 35 13.26 -7.18 4.88
N LEU A 36 13.00 -5.88 4.78
CA LEU A 36 14.03 -4.85 4.96
C LEU A 36 14.57 -4.80 6.38
N SER A 37 13.77 -5.21 7.36
CA SER A 37 14.17 -5.22 8.77
C SER A 37 14.88 -6.50 9.18
N GLY A 38 14.89 -7.52 8.33
CA GLY A 38 15.50 -8.80 8.60
C GLY A 38 16.94 -8.88 8.15
N ASP A 39 17.52 -10.06 8.27
CA ASP A 39 18.90 -10.30 7.89
C ASP A 39 19.06 -10.67 6.42
N GLN A 40 17.99 -11.12 5.78
CA GLN A 40 18.06 -11.59 4.40
C GLN A 40 18.47 -10.50 3.43
N ILE A 41 18.09 -9.26 3.69
CA ILE A 41 18.45 -8.16 2.81
C ILE A 41 19.96 -7.96 2.74
N LYS A 42 20.66 -8.31 3.81
CA LYS A 42 22.14 -8.17 3.85
C LYS A 42 22.84 -9.11 2.90
N GLU A 43 22.17 -10.13 2.42
CA GLU A 43 22.72 -11.08 1.46
C GLU A 43 22.72 -10.52 0.03
N LEU A 44 21.97 -9.45 -0.19
CA LEU A 44 21.90 -8.81 -1.50
C LEU A 44 23.03 -7.82 -1.69
N GLU A 45 23.40 -7.61 -2.95
CA GLU A 45 24.37 -6.55 -3.28
C GLU A 45 23.78 -5.18 -3.00
N ALA A 46 24.64 -4.20 -2.73
CA ALA A 46 24.22 -2.86 -2.35
C ALA A 46 23.24 -2.21 -3.33
N PRO A 47 23.44 -2.31 -4.66
CA PRO A 47 22.46 -1.74 -5.60
C PRO A 47 21.06 -2.33 -5.44
N ASP A 48 20.97 -3.64 -5.20
CA ASP A 48 19.67 -4.30 -5.02
C ASP A 48 19.03 -3.89 -3.71
N GLN A 49 19.83 -3.77 -2.64
CA GLN A 49 19.31 -3.26 -1.37
C GLN A 49 18.73 -1.86 -1.53
N ASN A 50 19.46 -0.99 -2.22
CA ASN A 50 19.01 0.39 -2.43
C ASN A 50 17.73 0.46 -3.23
N LEU A 51 17.56 -0.39 -4.22
CA LEU A 51 16.32 -0.44 -5.01
C LEU A 51 15.13 -0.86 -4.16
N LEU A 52 15.33 -1.81 -3.25
CA LEU A 52 14.24 -2.26 -2.38
C LEU A 52 13.83 -1.17 -1.37
N PHE A 53 14.80 -0.45 -0.80
CA PHE A 53 14.49 0.68 0.07
C PHE A 53 13.75 1.78 -0.69
N GLU A 54 14.16 2.06 -1.93
CA GLU A 54 13.48 3.02 -2.78
C GLU A 54 12.05 2.58 -3.10
N GLN A 55 11.86 1.29 -3.39
CA GLN A 55 10.54 0.73 -3.64
C GLN A 55 9.63 0.91 -2.43
N TYR A 56 10.14 0.65 -1.24
CA TYR A 56 9.37 0.82 -0.02
C TYR A 56 8.95 2.28 0.15
N ARG A 57 9.87 3.22 -0.09
CA ARG A 57 9.60 4.64 0.00
C ARG A 57 8.49 5.07 -0.97
N VAL A 58 8.59 4.62 -2.21
CA VAL A 58 7.60 4.95 -3.24
C VAL A 58 6.24 4.34 -2.93
N MET A 59 6.21 3.14 -2.38
CA MET A 59 4.96 2.51 -1.96
C MET A 59 4.25 3.35 -0.89
N GLY A 60 5.00 3.93 0.04
CA GLY A 60 4.43 4.84 1.04
C GLY A 60 3.83 6.09 0.42
N ILE A 61 4.50 6.67 -0.57
CA ILE A 61 3.99 7.83 -1.29
C ILE A 61 2.71 7.47 -2.05
N TYR A 62 2.71 6.34 -2.73
CA TYR A 62 1.55 5.87 -3.48
C TYR A 62 0.37 5.64 -2.54
N MET A 63 0.60 5.01 -1.39
CA MET A 63 -0.45 4.80 -0.40
C MET A 63 -1.06 6.12 0.06
N SER A 64 -0.25 7.16 0.27
CA SER A 64 -0.74 8.48 0.65
C SER A 64 -1.64 9.08 -0.44
N ILE A 65 -1.29 8.89 -1.70
CA ILE A 65 -2.11 9.36 -2.81
C ILE A 65 -3.46 8.65 -2.81
N LEU A 66 -3.46 7.33 -2.61
CA LEU A 66 -4.70 6.56 -2.57
C LEU A 66 -5.58 6.99 -1.39
N GLU A 67 -4.97 7.24 -0.23
CA GLU A 67 -5.70 7.74 0.94
C GLU A 67 -6.38 9.08 0.64
N ASN A 68 -5.65 9.99 0.01
CA ASN A 68 -6.21 11.29 -0.37
C ASN A 68 -7.35 11.14 -1.36
N ARG A 69 -7.25 10.21 -2.30
CA ARG A 69 -8.32 9.93 -3.24
C ARG A 69 -9.55 9.40 -2.51
N MET A 70 -9.35 8.48 -1.55
CA MET A 70 -10.46 7.90 -0.80
C MET A 70 -11.16 8.94 0.08
N GLU A 71 -10.43 9.88 0.63
CA GLU A 71 -11.03 10.96 1.42
C GLU A 71 -12.01 11.78 0.58
N ARG A 72 -11.74 11.95 -0.71
CA ARG A 72 -12.63 12.69 -1.59
C ARG A 72 -13.93 11.95 -1.91
N PHE A 73 -13.97 10.63 -1.67
CA PHE A 73 -15.18 9.84 -1.91
C PHE A 73 -16.26 10.11 -0.87
N VAL A 74 -15.88 10.55 0.31
CA VAL A 74 -16.80 10.74 1.45
C VAL A 74 -16.99 12.20 1.82
N SER A 75 -16.33 13.10 1.13
CA SER A 75 -16.43 14.55 1.39
C SER A 75 -17.56 15.22 0.62
#